data_fafcab3a9ac4e309a75c3eb706f9d8c3
#
_entry.id   fafcab3a9ac4e309a75c3eb706f9d8c3
#
_cell.length_a   1.000
_cell.length_b   1.000
_cell.length_c   1.000
_cell.angle_alpha   90.00
_cell.angle_beta   90.00
_cell.angle_gamma   90.00
#
_symmetry.space_group_name_H-M   'P 1'
#
loop_
_entity.id
_entity.type
_entity.pdbx_description
1 polymer ?
#
loop_
_entity_poly.entity_id
_entity_poly.type
_entity_poly.pdbx_seq_one_letter_code
_entity_poly.pdbx_strand_id
1 'polypeptide(L)'
;MVYSDGCGIDELWPQEGGNKVRRTVLLMLGVMAAVLVVASGVALAKDFVGTENGEKIVGTKSADRISALGGDDVVLGYAGADKIRGGNDNDRQYGGRGNDTIYSEGGFRDVVSGGRGTDTCYVDSKDLVTGCERKR
;
A
#
# COMPACT_ATOMS: atom_id res chain seq x y z
N MET A 1 44.23 22.90 -56.01
CA MET A 1 43.02 22.11 -56.02
C MET A 1 42.86 21.51 -54.64
N VAL A 2 41.99 22.11 -53.93
CA VAL A 2 41.70 21.76 -52.55
C VAL A 2 40.35 21.08 -52.56
N TYR A 3 40.25 19.91 -52.03
CA TYR A 3 38.99 19.32 -51.67
C TYR A 3 38.98 19.06 -50.18
N SER A 4 38.25 19.89 -49.48
CA SER A 4 37.88 19.72 -48.12
C SER A 4 36.42 19.33 -48.08
N ASP A 5 36.12 18.07 -47.97
CA ASP A 5 34.80 17.64 -47.66
C ASP A 5 34.77 17.04 -46.26
N GLY A 6 34.60 17.96 -45.33
CA GLY A 6 34.13 17.62 -44.01
C GLY A 6 32.64 17.39 -44.05
N CYS A 7 32.21 16.18 -44.33
CA CYS A 7 30.84 15.80 -44.13
C CYS A 7 30.67 15.44 -42.64
N GLY A 8 30.29 16.44 -41.88
CA GLY A 8 29.86 16.23 -40.51
C GLY A 8 28.52 15.50 -40.50
N ILE A 9 28.54 14.29 -40.09
CA ILE A 9 27.32 13.47 -39.84
C ILE A 9 26.92 13.51 -38.36
N ASP A 10 27.31 14.60 -37.67
CA ASP A 10 27.07 14.73 -36.24
C ASP A 10 25.74 15.37 -35.89
N GLU A 11 24.85 15.61 -36.85
CA GLU A 11 23.59 16.34 -36.61
C GLU A 11 22.32 15.50 -36.70
N LEU A 12 22.38 14.17 -36.58
CA LEU A 12 21.20 13.34 -36.70
C LEU A 12 20.74 12.67 -35.40
N TRP A 13 21.26 13.12 -34.28
CA TRP A 13 20.69 12.66 -33.00
C TRP A 13 19.97 13.82 -32.31
N PRO A 14 18.66 13.81 -32.26
CA PRO A 14 17.94 14.77 -31.44
C PRO A 14 18.35 14.55 -29.98
N GLN A 15 19.03 15.51 -29.42
CA GLN A 15 19.34 15.61 -27.99
C GLN A 15 18.08 15.95 -27.18
N GLU A 16 16.99 15.31 -27.55
CA GLU A 16 15.71 15.49 -26.89
C GLU A 16 15.41 14.31 -25.99
N GLY A 17 15.54 14.48 -24.71
CA GLY A 17 14.73 13.68 -23.85
C GLY A 17 15.34 13.08 -22.60
N GLY A 18 16.53 13.46 -22.21
CA GLY A 18 17.13 12.93 -20.98
C GLY A 18 16.33 13.19 -19.70
N ASN A 19 15.47 14.22 -19.69
CA ASN A 19 14.74 14.62 -18.48
C ASN A 19 13.27 14.18 -18.44
N LYS A 20 12.63 14.00 -19.59
CA LYS A 20 11.22 13.57 -19.61
C LYS A 20 11.08 12.08 -19.31
N VAL A 21 11.96 11.25 -19.83
CA VAL A 21 11.94 9.81 -19.59
C VAL A 21 12.27 9.48 -18.13
N ARG A 22 13.20 10.23 -17.53
CA ARG A 22 13.53 10.03 -16.10
C ARG A 22 12.38 10.41 -15.17
N ARG A 23 11.60 11.45 -15.48
CA ARG A 23 10.43 11.83 -14.69
C ARG A 23 9.28 10.84 -14.84
N THR A 24 9.05 10.34 -16.03
CA THR A 24 7.97 9.37 -16.27
C THR A 24 8.30 8.01 -15.66
N VAL A 25 9.56 7.59 -15.70
CA VAL A 25 10.02 6.34 -15.05
C VAL A 25 9.99 6.47 -13.53
N LEU A 26 10.33 7.64 -12.96
CA LEU A 26 10.20 7.84 -11.50
C LEU A 26 8.74 7.88 -11.02
N LEU A 27 7.83 8.44 -11.81
CA LEU A 27 6.40 8.45 -11.48
C LEU A 27 5.75 7.06 -11.64
N MET A 28 6.23 6.25 -12.58
CA MET A 28 5.76 4.86 -12.71
C MET A 28 6.38 3.92 -11.67
N LEU A 29 7.58 4.19 -11.21
CA LEU A 29 8.20 3.43 -10.11
C LEU A 29 7.52 3.70 -8.75
N GLY A 30 6.91 4.87 -8.57
CA GLY A 30 6.14 5.19 -7.36
C GLY A 30 4.84 4.40 -7.23
N VAL A 31 4.23 4.01 -8.34
CA VAL A 31 2.96 3.24 -8.34
C VAL A 31 3.19 1.73 -8.38
N MET A 32 4.37 1.26 -8.81
CA MET A 32 4.67 -0.18 -8.87
C MET A 32 5.45 -0.73 -7.68
N ALA A 33 5.82 0.08 -6.71
CA ALA A 33 6.52 -0.40 -5.51
C ALA A 33 5.62 -1.21 -4.56
N ALA A 34 4.31 -1.28 -4.82
CA ALA A 34 3.36 -2.04 -4.01
C ALA A 34 3.17 -3.50 -4.47
N VAL A 35 3.83 -3.98 -5.53
CA VAL A 35 3.43 -5.27 -6.13
C VAL A 35 4.54 -6.31 -6.22
N LEU A 36 5.76 -6.09 -5.78
CA LEU A 36 6.78 -7.12 -5.96
C LEU A 36 7.54 -7.49 -4.70
N VAL A 37 6.93 -8.31 -3.85
CA VAL A 37 7.69 -9.28 -3.04
C VAL A 37 6.92 -10.58 -2.96
N VAL A 38 7.14 -11.44 -3.91
CA VAL A 38 6.83 -12.86 -3.75
C VAL A 38 7.99 -13.64 -4.33
N ALA A 39 8.80 -14.22 -3.51
CA ALA A 39 9.43 -15.51 -3.69
C ALA A 39 10.67 -15.67 -2.80
N SER A 40 10.45 -15.87 -1.55
CA SER A 40 11.31 -16.76 -0.74
C SER A 40 10.58 -16.99 0.58
N GLY A 41 10.30 -18.22 0.91
CA GLY A 41 9.44 -18.65 2.01
C GLY A 41 9.92 -18.33 3.42
N VAL A 42 10.40 -17.14 3.64
CA VAL A 42 10.62 -16.57 4.96
C VAL A 42 9.51 -15.57 5.20
N ALA A 43 8.60 -15.93 6.06
CA ALA A 43 7.53 -15.09 6.52
C ALA A 43 8.10 -13.96 7.40
N LEU A 44 8.50 -12.86 6.77
CA LEU A 44 8.95 -11.65 7.46
C LEU A 44 7.76 -10.72 7.64
N ALA A 45 7.57 -10.27 8.87
CA ALA A 45 6.69 -9.14 9.17
C ALA A 45 7.04 -7.96 8.27
N LYS A 46 6.04 -7.35 7.66
CA LYS A 46 6.24 -6.23 6.75
C LYS A 46 5.46 -5.02 7.19
N ASP A 47 6.05 -3.85 6.98
CA ASP A 47 5.38 -2.58 7.19
C ASP A 47 4.83 -2.07 5.85
N PHE A 48 3.53 -1.78 5.82
CA PHE A 48 2.82 -1.18 4.70
C PHE A 48 2.32 0.20 5.11
N VAL A 49 2.62 1.19 4.31
CA VAL A 49 2.13 2.55 4.51
C VAL A 49 1.46 3.00 3.24
N GLY A 50 0.20 3.39 3.34
CA GLY A 50 -0.61 3.93 2.27
C GLY A 50 -0.35 5.41 2.01
N THR A 51 -1.34 6.06 1.43
CA THR A 51 -1.30 7.49 1.09
C THR A 51 -2.54 8.22 1.66
N GLU A 52 -2.80 9.43 1.22
CA GLU A 52 -4.02 10.19 1.57
C GLU A 52 -5.16 9.98 0.55
N ASN A 53 -5.08 8.94 -0.27
CA ASN A 53 -6.10 8.62 -1.27
C ASN A 53 -6.61 7.21 -1.04
N GLY A 54 -7.89 6.98 -1.34
CA GLY A 54 -8.48 5.66 -1.23
C GLY A 54 -7.77 4.61 -2.09
N GLU A 55 -7.29 3.56 -1.45
CA GLU A 55 -6.47 2.52 -2.07
C GLU A 55 -6.75 1.12 -1.51
N LYS A 56 -6.17 0.11 -2.13
CA LYS A 56 -6.24 -1.26 -1.64
C LYS A 56 -4.88 -1.75 -1.18
N ILE A 57 -4.77 -2.03 0.10
CA ILE A 57 -3.56 -2.55 0.72
C ILE A 57 -3.76 -4.02 1.09
N VAL A 58 -2.83 -4.87 0.68
CA VAL A 58 -2.88 -6.31 0.96
C VAL A 58 -1.61 -6.73 1.69
N GLY A 59 -1.77 -7.25 2.89
CA GLY A 59 -0.70 -7.82 3.70
C GLY A 59 -0.20 -9.18 3.19
N THR A 60 0.55 -9.87 4.03
CA THR A 60 1.20 -11.14 3.71
C THR A 60 0.62 -12.31 4.51
N LYS A 61 1.36 -13.39 4.63
CA LYS A 61 0.98 -14.51 5.52
C LYS A 61 1.64 -14.41 6.90
N SER A 62 2.29 -13.31 7.19
CA SER A 62 3.05 -13.06 8.42
C SER A 62 2.43 -11.90 9.17
N ALA A 63 2.82 -11.75 10.43
CA ALA A 63 2.42 -10.59 11.20
C ALA A 63 2.89 -9.29 10.55
N ASP A 64 1.95 -8.47 10.07
CA ASP A 64 2.25 -7.25 9.35
C ASP A 64 1.82 -6.00 10.16
N ARG A 65 2.39 -4.87 9.82
CA ARG A 65 1.93 -3.56 10.24
C ARG A 65 1.43 -2.79 9.05
N ILE A 66 0.18 -2.39 9.09
CA ILE A 66 -0.47 -1.69 7.98
C ILE A 66 -1.05 -0.38 8.49
N SER A 67 -0.71 0.73 7.82
CA SER A 67 -1.26 2.05 8.07
C SER A 67 -1.74 2.65 6.75
N ALA A 68 -3.05 2.78 6.58
CA ALA A 68 -3.61 3.23 5.30
C ALA A 68 -3.57 4.76 5.14
N LEU A 69 -3.64 5.52 6.23
CA LEU A 69 -3.53 6.98 6.37
C LEU A 69 -4.82 7.73 6.10
N GLY A 70 -5.23 7.95 4.88
CA GLY A 70 -6.44 8.70 4.57
C GLY A 70 -7.03 8.33 3.23
N GLY A 71 -8.31 8.68 3.04
CA GLY A 71 -9.12 8.22 1.92
C GLY A 71 -9.87 6.93 2.25
N ASP A 72 -10.87 6.60 1.45
CA ASP A 72 -11.68 5.39 1.65
C ASP A 72 -10.89 4.13 1.25
N ASP A 73 -10.25 3.47 2.21
CA ASP A 73 -9.32 2.39 1.98
C ASP A 73 -9.92 0.98 2.12
N VAL A 74 -9.31 0.02 1.46
CA VAL A 74 -9.59 -1.40 1.65
C VAL A 74 -8.31 -2.11 2.11
N VAL A 75 -8.26 -2.51 3.37
CA VAL A 75 -7.11 -3.16 3.98
C VAL A 75 -7.40 -4.63 4.23
N LEU A 76 -6.54 -5.50 3.74
CA LEU A 76 -6.60 -6.95 3.93
C LEU A 76 -5.31 -7.42 4.62
N GLY A 77 -5.37 -7.79 5.91
CA GLY A 77 -4.23 -8.35 6.66
C GLY A 77 -3.79 -9.70 6.13
N TYR A 78 -4.75 -10.55 5.76
CA TYR A 78 -4.59 -11.89 5.19
C TYR A 78 -4.33 -12.98 6.23
N ALA A 79 -3.14 -13.12 6.74
CA ALA A 79 -2.84 -14.08 7.79
C ALA A 79 -1.63 -13.64 8.61
N GLY A 80 -1.60 -14.00 9.87
CA GLY A 80 -0.60 -13.52 10.82
C GLY A 80 -1.28 -12.78 11.96
N ALA A 81 -0.52 -12.32 12.89
CA ALA A 81 -1.03 -11.42 13.93
C ALA A 81 -0.78 -9.98 13.49
N ASP A 82 -1.73 -9.40 12.80
CA ASP A 82 -1.57 -8.14 12.09
C ASP A 82 -1.96 -6.95 12.98
N LYS A 83 -1.30 -5.83 12.73
CA LYS A 83 -1.66 -4.55 13.31
C LYS A 83 -2.10 -3.61 12.19
N ILE A 84 -3.39 -3.34 12.13
CA ILE A 84 -4.02 -2.55 11.06
C ILE A 84 -4.51 -1.23 11.64
N ARG A 85 -4.25 -0.15 10.91
CA ARG A 85 -4.79 1.17 11.18
C ARG A 85 -5.36 1.72 9.88
N GLY A 86 -6.67 1.95 9.82
CA GLY A 86 -7.37 2.56 8.70
C GLY A 86 -6.91 3.99 8.52
N GLY A 87 -7.27 4.83 9.41
CA GLY A 87 -6.89 6.24 9.39
C GLY A 87 -8.10 7.13 9.29
N ASN A 88 -8.06 8.09 8.39
CA ASN A 88 -9.18 8.99 8.14
C ASN A 88 -10.08 8.46 7.02
N ASP A 89 -11.34 8.92 7.01
CA ASP A 89 -12.38 8.58 6.04
C ASP A 89 -13.00 7.19 6.28
N ASN A 90 -13.74 6.63 5.32
CA ASN A 90 -14.50 5.40 5.56
C ASN A 90 -13.77 4.17 5.05
N ASP A 91 -13.21 3.41 5.95
CA ASP A 91 -12.35 2.29 5.63
C ASP A 91 -13.05 0.92 5.70
N ARG A 92 -12.50 -0.03 4.98
CA ARG A 92 -12.83 -1.44 5.10
C ARG A 92 -11.60 -2.21 5.53
N GLN A 93 -11.60 -2.70 6.77
CA GLN A 93 -10.45 -3.34 7.40
C GLN A 93 -10.77 -4.80 7.72
N TYR A 94 -9.95 -5.70 7.18
CA TYR A 94 -10.08 -7.14 7.36
C TYR A 94 -8.77 -7.69 7.93
N GLY A 95 -8.79 -8.17 9.19
CA GLY A 95 -7.64 -8.82 9.81
C GLY A 95 -7.27 -10.12 9.12
N GLY A 96 -8.20 -11.07 9.11
CA GLY A 96 -8.03 -12.32 8.38
C GLY A 96 -7.87 -13.54 9.25
N ARG A 97 -6.71 -14.17 9.24
CA ARG A 97 -6.40 -15.31 10.12
C ARG A 97 -5.30 -14.92 11.09
N GLY A 98 -5.53 -15.10 12.36
CA GLY A 98 -4.57 -14.82 13.41
C GLY A 98 -5.17 -13.92 14.48
N ASN A 99 -4.37 -13.47 15.39
CA ASN A 99 -4.85 -12.58 16.47
C ASN A 99 -4.51 -11.14 16.09
N ASP A 100 -5.49 -10.46 15.52
CA ASP A 100 -5.28 -9.17 14.91
C ASP A 100 -5.59 -8.01 15.88
N THR A 101 -4.97 -6.88 15.64
CA THR A 101 -5.26 -5.63 16.33
C THR A 101 -5.62 -4.57 15.31
N ILE A 102 -6.87 -4.15 15.31
CA ILE A 102 -7.41 -3.22 14.32
C ILE A 102 -7.79 -1.91 15.01
N TYR A 103 -7.39 -0.80 14.42
CA TYR A 103 -7.70 0.56 14.87
C TYR A 103 -8.53 1.27 13.79
N SER A 104 -9.77 1.57 14.13
CA SER A 104 -10.75 2.27 13.33
C SER A 104 -11.28 3.51 14.05
N GLU A 105 -10.42 4.13 14.82
CA GLU A 105 -10.78 5.34 15.55
C GLU A 105 -10.64 6.55 14.63
N GLY A 106 -11.68 7.31 14.43
CA GLY A 106 -11.60 8.49 13.57
C GLY A 106 -12.93 9.20 13.35
N GLY A 107 -14.01 8.64 13.87
CA GLY A 107 -15.35 9.24 13.79
C GLY A 107 -16.02 9.15 12.42
N PHE A 108 -15.45 8.42 11.50
CA PHE A 108 -16.04 8.00 10.22
C PHE A 108 -16.81 6.67 10.39
N ARG A 109 -17.41 6.17 9.35
CA ARG A 109 -18.14 4.90 9.41
C ARG A 109 -17.33 3.80 8.73
N ASP A 110 -16.61 3.05 9.52
CA ASP A 110 -15.76 1.99 9.04
C ASP A 110 -16.45 0.62 9.04
N VAL A 111 -15.94 -0.28 8.23
CA VAL A 111 -16.31 -1.68 8.24
C VAL A 111 -15.12 -2.50 8.72
N VAL A 112 -15.25 -3.11 9.89
CA VAL A 112 -14.18 -3.85 10.54
C VAL A 112 -14.53 -5.31 10.67
N SER A 113 -13.64 -6.18 10.24
CA SER A 113 -13.76 -7.62 10.44
C SER A 113 -12.44 -8.17 10.98
N GLY A 114 -12.43 -8.67 12.22
CA GLY A 114 -11.27 -9.35 12.79
C GLY A 114 -10.94 -10.61 12.01
N GLY A 115 -11.90 -11.52 11.90
CA GLY A 115 -11.73 -12.73 11.11
C GLY A 115 -11.68 -14.00 11.94
N ARG A 116 -10.64 -14.80 11.78
CA ARG A 116 -10.42 -16.02 12.56
C ARG A 116 -9.29 -15.81 13.55
N GLY A 117 -9.59 -15.92 14.83
CA GLY A 117 -8.60 -15.78 15.90
C GLY A 117 -9.20 -15.13 17.12
N THR A 118 -8.36 -14.49 17.90
CA THR A 118 -8.79 -13.63 19.00
C THR A 118 -8.39 -12.22 18.69
N ASP A 119 -9.34 -11.44 18.16
CA ASP A 119 -9.09 -10.15 17.60
C ASP A 119 -9.47 -9.03 18.55
N THR A 120 -8.66 -7.97 18.55
CA THR A 120 -8.91 -6.77 19.34
C THR A 120 -9.14 -5.58 18.41
N CYS A 121 -10.34 -5.01 18.47
CA CYS A 121 -10.72 -3.90 17.63
C CYS A 121 -11.00 -2.65 18.47
N TYR A 122 -10.30 -1.58 18.14
CA TYR A 122 -10.54 -0.23 18.66
C TYR A 122 -11.42 0.48 17.64
N VAL A 123 -12.65 0.74 18.03
CA VAL A 123 -13.73 1.15 17.11
C VAL A 123 -14.62 2.18 17.78
N ASP A 124 -15.31 2.96 17.01
CA ASP A 124 -16.31 3.89 17.52
C ASP A 124 -17.75 3.38 17.33
N SER A 125 -18.73 4.19 17.74
CA SER A 125 -20.16 3.80 17.72
C SER A 125 -20.77 3.79 16.33
N LYS A 126 -20.07 4.31 15.33
CA LYS A 126 -20.57 4.40 13.93
C LYS A 126 -20.13 3.20 13.11
N ASP A 127 -19.14 2.44 13.58
CA ASP A 127 -18.52 1.37 12.85
C ASP A 127 -19.37 0.09 12.78
N LEU A 128 -19.26 -0.59 11.67
CA LEU A 128 -19.83 -1.91 11.47
C LEU A 128 -18.78 -2.98 11.78
N VAL A 129 -18.91 -3.65 12.91
CA VAL A 129 -17.87 -4.53 13.44
C VAL A 129 -18.33 -5.97 13.51
N THR A 130 -17.54 -6.89 12.95
CA THR A 130 -17.74 -8.33 12.99
C THR A 130 -16.45 -9.07 13.36
N GLY A 131 -16.55 -10.23 14.00
CA GLY A 131 -15.39 -11.08 14.27
C GLY A 131 -14.29 -10.44 15.13
N CYS A 132 -14.68 -9.59 16.07
CA CYS A 132 -13.77 -9.03 17.06
C CYS A 132 -14.22 -9.47 18.45
N GLU A 133 -13.43 -10.27 19.14
CA GLU A 133 -13.73 -10.81 20.47
C GLU A 133 -13.56 -9.75 21.55
N ARG A 134 -12.71 -8.76 21.29
CA ARG A 134 -12.47 -7.62 22.17
C ARG A 134 -12.73 -6.33 21.43
N LYS A 135 -13.74 -5.59 21.86
CA LYS A 135 -14.05 -4.24 21.38
C LYS A 135 -13.68 -3.21 22.44
N ARG A 136 -13.07 -2.14 22.06
CA ARG A 136 -12.65 -1.06 22.96
C ARG A 136 -12.98 0.28 22.35
#